data_76b6c43bc1b978500296b08ae650c872
#
_entry.id   76b6c43bc1b978500296b08ae650c872
#
_cell.length_a   1.000
_cell.length_b   1.000
_cell.length_c   1.000
_cell.angle_alpha   90.00
_cell.angle_beta   90.00
_cell.angle_gamma   90.00
#
_symmetry.space_group_name_H-M   'P 1'
#
loop_
_entity.id
_entity.type
_entity.pdbx_description
1 polymer ?
#
loop_
_entity_poly.entity_id
_entity_poly.type
_entity_poly.pdbx_seq_one_letter_code
_entity_poly.pdbx_strand_id
1 'polypeptide(L)'
;MIQIVWTTNGQPPALKINQENVRWEDLETRLAEIYLKRAEKVAFVRGDADVDFQYVADVIDVAHHAGVERIGLLTEQPESEGE
;
A
#
# COMPACT_ATOMS: atom_id res chain seq x y z
N MET A 1 -4.18 4.80 -5.64
CA MET A 1 -2.83 4.31 -5.32
C MET A 1 -2.61 4.33 -3.82
N ILE A 2 -2.02 3.30 -3.29
CA ILE A 2 -1.69 3.21 -1.87
C ILE A 2 -0.21 3.50 -1.74
N GLN A 3 0.16 4.49 -0.93
CA GLN A 3 1.55 4.83 -0.71
C GLN A 3 1.95 4.49 0.72
N ILE A 4 3.12 3.89 0.86
CA ILE A 4 3.71 3.57 2.15
C ILE A 4 4.93 4.46 2.27
N VAL A 5 4.87 5.43 3.17
CA VAL A 5 5.89 6.47 3.27
C VAL A 5 6.70 6.25 4.53
N TRP A 6 8.02 6.16 4.38
CA TRP A 6 8.91 6.01 5.52
C TRP A 6 8.85 7.25 6.42
N THR A 7 8.82 7.05 7.71
CA THR A 7 8.80 8.17 8.65
C THR A 7 10.09 8.22 9.45
N THR A 8 10.14 7.54 10.60
CA THR A 8 11.36 7.53 11.41
C THR A 8 11.58 6.13 11.94
N ASN A 9 12.82 5.87 12.36
CA ASN A 9 13.15 4.58 12.93
C ASN A 9 12.28 4.30 14.16
N GLY A 10 11.83 3.06 14.27
CA GLY A 10 11.01 2.67 15.40
C GLY A 10 9.54 2.99 15.26
N GLN A 11 9.15 3.63 14.18
CA GLN A 11 7.76 3.96 13.91
C GLN A 11 7.28 3.24 12.68
N PRO A 12 6.02 2.82 12.63
CA PRO A 12 5.51 2.26 11.40
C PRO A 12 5.43 3.34 10.33
N PRO A 13 5.53 2.97 9.06
CA PRO A 13 5.45 3.97 8.01
C PRO A 13 4.05 4.57 7.93
N ALA A 14 3.95 5.74 7.35
CA ALA A 14 2.66 6.38 7.13
C ALA A 14 2.02 5.77 5.89
N LEU A 15 0.70 5.79 5.87
CA LEU A 15 -0.07 5.27 4.74
C LEU A 15 -0.87 6.39 4.12
N LYS A 16 -0.96 6.36 2.79
CA LYS A 16 -1.79 7.30 2.05
C LYS A 16 -2.56 6.57 0.97
N ILE A 17 -3.82 6.91 0.83
CA ILE A 17 -4.64 6.41 -0.26
C ILE A 17 -5.07 7.62 -1.07
N ASN A 18 -4.64 7.68 -2.33
CA ASN A 18 -4.96 8.81 -3.21
C ASN A 18 -4.61 10.14 -2.54
N GLN A 19 -3.43 10.18 -1.90
CA GLN A 19 -2.88 11.37 -1.25
C GLN A 19 -3.58 11.74 0.05
N GLU A 20 -4.44 10.88 0.55
CA GLU A 20 -5.12 11.11 1.82
C GLU A 20 -4.49 10.23 2.89
N ASN A 21 -4.16 10.80 4.03
CA ASN A 21 -3.55 10.04 5.11
C ASN A 21 -4.55 9.06 5.71
N VAL A 22 -4.09 7.83 5.94
CA VAL A 22 -4.93 6.76 6.48
C VAL A 22 -4.15 6.05 7.57
N ARG A 23 -4.83 5.71 8.65
CA ARG A 23 -4.20 4.96 9.73
C ARG A 23 -4.21 3.48 9.39
N TRP A 24 -3.22 2.75 9.91
CA TRP A 24 -3.14 1.31 9.66
C TRP A 24 -4.43 0.60 10.07
N GLU A 25 -4.99 0.99 11.18
CA GLU A 25 -6.21 0.34 11.69
C GLU A 25 -7.43 0.66 10.83
N ASP A 26 -7.38 1.71 10.02
CA ASP A 26 -8.48 2.09 9.16
C ASP A 26 -8.29 1.66 7.72
N LEU A 27 -7.15 1.07 7.40
CA LEU A 27 -6.78 0.78 6.03
C LEU A 27 -7.79 -0.14 5.34
N GLU A 28 -8.15 -1.22 6.01
CA GLU A 28 -9.07 -2.18 5.40
C GLU A 28 -10.43 -1.56 5.15
N THR A 29 -10.93 -0.82 6.13
CA THR A 29 -12.24 -0.17 6.01
C THR A 29 -12.25 0.84 4.87
N ARG A 30 -11.19 1.65 4.77
CA ARG A 30 -11.14 2.65 3.71
C ARG A 30 -11.04 2.01 2.34
N LEU A 31 -10.22 0.97 2.22
CA LEU A 31 -10.11 0.28 0.94
C LEU A 31 -11.42 -0.39 0.57
N ALA A 32 -12.09 -1.01 1.53
CA ALA A 32 -13.37 -1.64 1.25
C ALA A 32 -14.39 -0.62 0.76
N GLU A 33 -14.42 0.56 1.39
CA GLU A 33 -15.34 1.62 0.96
C GLU A 33 -15.08 2.06 -0.47
N ILE A 34 -13.80 2.23 -0.80
CA ILE A 34 -13.42 2.69 -2.13
C ILE A 34 -13.77 1.65 -3.18
N TYR A 35 -13.36 0.40 -2.95
CA TYR A 35 -13.48 -0.63 -3.97
C TYR A 35 -14.87 -1.25 -4.05
N LEU A 36 -15.71 -1.03 -3.04
CA LEU A 36 -17.08 -1.48 -3.12
C LEU A 36 -17.81 -0.82 -4.28
N LYS A 37 -17.42 0.40 -4.60
CA LYS A 37 -18.10 1.18 -5.64
C LYS A 37 -17.42 1.08 -6.99
N ARG A 38 -16.31 0.38 -7.08
CA ARG A 38 -15.58 0.31 -8.34
C ARG A 38 -15.83 -1.01 -9.03
N ALA A 39 -15.99 -0.94 -10.35
CA ALA A 39 -16.12 -2.14 -11.14
C ALA A 39 -14.81 -2.90 -11.21
N GLU A 40 -13.69 -2.17 -11.32
CA GLU A 40 -12.39 -2.79 -11.37
C GLU A 40 -11.78 -2.79 -9.98
N LYS A 41 -11.35 -3.95 -9.54
CA LYS A 41 -10.77 -4.11 -8.21
C LYS A 41 -9.25 -4.22 -8.30
N VAL A 42 -8.64 -3.17 -8.83
CA VAL A 42 -7.19 -3.13 -9.03
C VAL A 42 -6.61 -1.99 -8.18
N ALA A 43 -5.55 -2.26 -7.47
CA ALA A 43 -4.85 -1.26 -6.68
C ALA A 43 -3.38 -1.29 -6.99
N PHE A 44 -2.72 -0.16 -6.84
CA PHE A 44 -1.27 -0.09 -6.94
C PHE A 44 -0.71 0.33 -5.60
N VAL A 45 0.33 -0.36 -5.16
CA VAL A 45 0.98 -0.09 -3.89
C VAL A 45 2.38 0.39 -4.17
N ARG A 46 2.73 1.53 -3.60
CA ARG A 46 4.06 2.10 -3.75
C ARG A 46 4.68 2.27 -2.38
N GLY A 47 5.87 1.71 -2.18
CA GLY A 47 6.60 1.85 -0.93
C GLY A 47 7.89 2.59 -1.15
N ASP A 48 8.27 3.44 -0.19
CA ASP A 48 9.57 4.10 -0.22
C ASP A 48 10.68 3.06 -0.07
N ALA A 49 11.86 3.38 -0.58
CA ALA A 49 12.98 2.46 -0.55
C ALA A 49 13.38 2.08 0.87
N ASP A 50 13.14 2.96 1.83
CA ASP A 50 13.53 2.70 3.22
C ASP A 50 12.50 1.90 4.01
N VAL A 51 11.37 1.58 3.41
CA VAL A 51 10.31 0.84 4.09
C VAL A 51 10.59 -0.65 3.99
N ASP A 52 10.50 -1.35 5.12
CA ASP A 52 10.66 -2.80 5.11
C ASP A 52 9.58 -3.44 4.27
N PHE A 53 9.96 -4.46 3.52
CA PHE A 53 8.99 -5.15 2.69
C PHE A 53 7.86 -5.77 3.50
N GLN A 54 8.10 -6.05 4.76
CA GLN A 54 7.07 -6.58 5.64
C GLN A 54 5.84 -5.69 5.66
N TYR A 55 6.03 -4.37 5.67
CA TYR A 55 4.90 -3.45 5.65
C TYR A 55 4.19 -3.47 4.31
N VAL A 56 4.94 -3.64 3.24
CA VAL A 56 4.33 -3.77 1.91
C VAL A 56 3.47 -5.02 1.86
N ALA A 57 3.97 -6.13 2.40
CA ALA A 57 3.24 -7.38 2.42
C ALA A 57 1.96 -7.25 3.26
N ASP A 58 2.05 -6.53 4.38
CA ASP A 58 0.88 -6.29 5.22
C ASP A 58 -0.20 -5.52 4.48
N VAL A 59 0.20 -4.49 3.73
CA VAL A 59 -0.75 -3.71 2.96
C VAL A 59 -1.40 -4.56 1.88
N ILE A 60 -0.62 -5.42 1.22
CA ILE A 60 -1.16 -6.30 0.20
C ILE A 60 -2.20 -7.24 0.80
N ASP A 61 -1.89 -7.80 1.95
CA ASP A 61 -2.80 -8.72 2.62
C ASP A 61 -4.11 -8.02 2.99
N VAL A 62 -4.00 -6.82 3.57
CA VAL A 62 -5.17 -6.05 3.93
C VAL A 62 -6.00 -5.70 2.70
N ALA A 63 -5.33 -5.35 1.60
CA ALA A 63 -6.03 -4.99 0.37
C ALA A 63 -6.83 -6.18 -0.17
N HIS A 64 -6.25 -7.37 -0.12
CA HIS A 64 -6.97 -8.56 -0.55
C HIS A 64 -8.21 -8.80 0.32
N HIS A 65 -8.08 -8.61 1.61
CA HIS A 65 -9.21 -8.78 2.51
C HIS A 65 -10.29 -7.73 2.28
N ALA A 66 -9.89 -6.58 1.78
CA ALA A 66 -10.84 -5.50 1.50
C ALA A 66 -11.55 -5.68 0.17
N GLY A 67 -11.19 -6.70 -0.61
CA GLY A 67 -11.86 -6.98 -1.86
C GLY A 67 -11.07 -6.61 -3.11
N VAL A 68 -9.84 -6.15 -2.97
CA VAL A 68 -9.00 -5.85 -4.12
C VAL A 68 -8.56 -7.17 -4.75
N GLU A 69 -8.76 -7.30 -6.05
CA GLU A 69 -8.46 -8.56 -6.73
C GLU A 69 -7.08 -8.61 -7.34
N ARG A 70 -6.56 -7.47 -7.77
CA ARG A 70 -5.24 -7.39 -8.38
C ARG A 70 -4.47 -6.25 -7.76
N ILE A 71 -3.21 -6.51 -7.47
CA ILE A 71 -2.35 -5.52 -6.85
C ILE A 71 -1.08 -5.40 -7.67
N GLY A 72 -0.81 -4.20 -8.16
CA GLY A 72 0.43 -3.88 -8.82
C GLY A 72 1.38 -3.27 -7.82
N LEU A 73 2.63 -3.69 -7.87
CA LEU A 73 3.62 -3.22 -6.93
C LEU A 73 4.56 -2.26 -7.61
N LEU A 74 4.65 -1.04 -7.08
CA LEU A 74 5.57 -0.04 -7.58
C LEU A 74 6.59 0.22 -6.49
N THR A 75 7.82 -0.14 -6.73
CA THR A 75 8.86 0.08 -5.72
C THR A 75 9.87 1.06 -6.25
N GLU A 76 10.48 1.78 -5.33
CA GLU A 76 11.52 2.71 -5.70
C GLU A 76 12.84 2.05 -5.51
N GLN A 77 13.05 0.90 -6.05
CA GLN A 77 14.31 0.24 -5.92
C GLN A 77 15.30 0.77 -6.92
N PRO A 78 16.51 0.84 -6.54
CA PRO A 78 17.53 1.16 -7.53
C PRO A 78 17.54 0.01 -8.53
N GLU A 79 17.87 0.27 -9.69
CA GLU A 79 17.77 -0.68 -10.60
C GLU A 79 18.66 -1.62 -10.60
N SER A 80 18.76 -2.27 -10.36
CA SER A 80 19.71 -3.19 -10.25
C SER A 80 19.69 -4.23 -11.12
N GLU A 81 19.40 -4.06 -11.31
CA GLU A 81 19.44 -4.87 -11.59
C GLU A 81 19.61 -5.51 -12.22
N GLY A 82 19.82 -5.52 -12.66
CA GLY A 82 19.97 -6.12 -13.10
C GLY A 82 20.08 -6.84 -13.52
N GLU A 83 19.98 -6.79 -13.55
CA GLU A 83 20.08 -7.43 -13.82
C GLU A 83 20.19 -7.79 -14.18
#